data_a4579bb43e75d9c17e81f60328c5b6cd
#
_entry.id   a4579bb43e75d9c17e81f60328c5b6cd
#
_cell.length_a   1.000
_cell.length_b   1.000
_cell.length_c   1.000
_cell.angle_alpha   90.00
_cell.angle_beta   90.00
_cell.angle_gamma   90.00
#
_symmetry.space_group_name_H-M   'P 1'
#
loop_
_entity.id
_entity.type
_entity.pdbx_description
1 polymer ?
#
loop_
_entity_poly.entity_id
_entity_poly.type
_entity_poly.pdbx_seq_one_letter_code
_entity_poly.pdbx_strand_id
1 'polypeptide(L)'
;MFLHQVGHYLPEQVVDNEHFTKLNGLSDEWIVQRTGIQLRRKAASAENSHTMGVEAVKALLDKIEIPASEIDLIVGATYTSYDTIVTLAHAAQHFLEIPDIPVVTISSACSSLLNAIEVVEGYFAMNKATKALVITSEHNTGYYNETDTVS
;
A
#
# COMPACT_ATOMS: atom_id res chain seq x y z
N MET A 1 -0.80 13.01 -17.59
CA MET A 1 -0.83 12.93 -16.11
C MET A 1 0.53 13.32 -15.54
N PHE A 2 0.61 13.82 -14.31
CA PHE A 2 1.85 13.99 -13.55
C PHE A 2 1.64 13.57 -12.09
N LEU A 3 2.71 13.10 -11.46
CA LEU A 3 2.73 12.77 -10.04
C LEU A 3 2.98 14.05 -9.24
N HIS A 4 2.05 14.40 -8.35
CA HIS A 4 2.14 15.63 -7.56
C HIS A 4 3.00 15.42 -6.30
N GLN A 5 2.70 14.39 -5.52
CA GLN A 5 3.39 14.10 -4.26
C GLN A 5 3.22 12.64 -3.87
N VAL A 6 4.07 12.17 -2.95
CA VAL A 6 4.05 10.81 -2.38
C VAL A 6 4.07 10.86 -0.85
N GLY A 7 3.16 10.13 -0.21
CA GLY A 7 3.19 9.79 1.19
C GLY A 7 3.51 8.31 1.38
N HIS A 8 4.05 7.95 2.55
CA HIS A 8 4.30 6.55 2.90
C HIS A 8 4.17 6.32 4.40
N TYR A 9 3.88 5.08 4.75
CA TYR A 9 3.90 4.57 6.11
C TYR A 9 4.66 3.24 6.16
N LEU A 10 5.43 3.03 7.20
CA LEU A 10 6.12 1.78 7.50
C LEU A 10 5.90 1.41 8.97
N PRO A 11 5.55 0.17 9.31
CA PRO A 11 5.47 -0.31 10.69
C PRO A 11 6.75 -0.04 11.48
N GLU A 12 6.65 0.15 12.78
CA GLU A 12 7.79 0.50 13.63
C GLU A 12 8.76 -0.66 13.85
N GLN A 13 8.23 -1.88 13.98
CA GLN A 13 9.04 -3.06 14.26
C GLN A 13 9.98 -3.38 13.09
N VAL A 14 11.28 -3.35 13.37
CA VAL A 14 12.33 -3.76 12.43
C VAL A 14 12.69 -5.21 12.65
N VAL A 15 12.81 -5.99 11.56
CA VAL A 15 13.27 -7.38 11.54
C VAL A 15 14.46 -7.47 10.60
N ASP A 16 15.60 -7.92 11.11
CA ASP A 16 16.83 -8.16 10.35
C ASP A 16 16.91 -9.61 9.83
N ASN A 17 17.96 -9.90 9.07
CA ASN A 17 18.18 -11.24 8.54
C ASN A 17 18.61 -12.25 9.61
N GLU A 18 19.14 -11.81 10.76
CA GLU A 18 19.50 -12.71 11.87
C GLU A 18 18.26 -13.45 12.42
N HIS A 19 17.09 -12.79 12.41
CA HIS A 19 15.82 -13.42 12.75
C HIS A 19 15.57 -14.67 11.90
N PHE A 20 15.74 -14.57 10.57
CA PHE A 20 15.52 -15.70 9.66
C PHE A 20 16.62 -16.76 9.75
N THR A 21 17.87 -16.36 9.99
CA THR A 21 18.96 -17.30 10.25
C THR A 21 18.65 -18.22 11.44
N LYS A 22 18.04 -17.66 12.49
CA LYS A 22 17.61 -18.44 13.68
C LYS A 22 16.42 -19.35 13.39
N LEU A 23 15.50 -18.94 12.51
CA LEU A 23 14.28 -19.68 12.21
C LEU A 23 14.47 -20.80 11.19
N ASN A 24 15.19 -20.53 10.11
CA ASN A 24 15.26 -21.43 8.95
C ASN A 24 16.67 -21.71 8.45
N GLY A 25 17.71 -21.16 9.12
CA GLY A 25 19.12 -21.42 8.82
C GLY A 25 19.67 -20.67 7.59
N LEU A 26 18.91 -19.76 6.97
CA LEU A 26 19.42 -18.95 5.87
C LEU A 26 20.41 -17.89 6.38
N SER A 27 21.62 -17.83 5.82
CA SER A 27 22.59 -16.81 6.23
C SER A 27 22.22 -15.42 5.70
N ASP A 28 22.69 -14.36 6.39
CA ASP A 28 22.52 -12.97 5.93
C ASP A 28 23.08 -12.78 4.51
N GLU A 29 24.27 -13.31 4.25
CA GLU A 29 24.91 -13.23 2.92
C GLU A 29 24.05 -13.86 1.84
N TRP A 30 23.45 -15.04 2.13
CA TRP A 30 22.59 -15.72 1.16
C TRP A 30 21.34 -14.87 0.84
N ILE A 31 20.69 -14.29 1.87
CA ILE A 31 19.52 -13.47 1.71
C ILE A 31 19.86 -12.19 0.90
N VAL A 32 20.93 -11.48 1.30
CA VAL A 32 21.34 -10.23 0.66
C VAL A 32 21.77 -10.46 -0.80
N GLN A 33 22.53 -11.52 -1.09
CA GLN A 33 22.95 -11.82 -2.46
C GLN A 33 21.77 -12.10 -3.41
N ARG A 34 20.69 -12.70 -2.90
CA ARG A 34 19.55 -13.08 -3.71
C ARG A 34 18.47 -12.04 -3.84
N THR A 35 18.28 -11.23 -2.79
CA THR A 35 17.14 -10.33 -2.67
C THR A 35 17.54 -8.86 -2.51
N GLY A 36 18.75 -8.58 -2.07
CA GLY A 36 19.19 -7.26 -1.66
C GLY A 36 18.61 -6.80 -0.31
N ILE A 37 17.77 -7.63 0.35
CA ILE A 37 17.06 -7.25 1.56
C ILE A 37 17.97 -7.40 2.78
N GLN A 38 18.13 -6.32 3.54
CA GLN A 38 18.85 -6.29 4.81
C GLN A 38 17.88 -6.23 6.01
N LEU A 39 16.80 -5.46 5.88
CA LEU A 39 15.82 -5.20 6.93
C LEU A 39 14.40 -5.31 6.38
N ARG A 40 13.46 -5.70 7.23
CA ARG A 40 12.01 -5.68 6.95
C ARG A 40 11.28 -4.94 8.05
N ARG A 41 10.07 -4.51 7.74
CA ARG A 41 9.14 -3.99 8.72
C ARG A 41 8.04 -5.01 8.97
N LYS A 42 7.73 -5.26 10.25
CA LYS A 42 6.67 -6.18 10.65
C LYS A 42 5.53 -5.37 11.26
N ALA A 43 4.33 -5.57 10.72
CA ALA A 43 3.13 -4.93 11.23
C ALA A 43 2.80 -5.41 12.65
N ALA A 44 2.37 -4.51 13.51
CA ALA A 44 1.81 -4.83 14.82
C ALA A 44 0.43 -5.50 14.67
N SER A 45 -0.06 -6.12 15.73
CA SER A 45 -1.35 -6.85 15.71
C SER A 45 -2.57 -5.98 15.37
N ALA A 46 -2.49 -4.69 15.59
CA ALA A 46 -3.55 -3.72 15.25
C ALA A 46 -3.40 -3.14 13.83
N GLU A 47 -2.28 -3.39 13.16
CA GLU A 47 -2.01 -2.91 11.82
C GLU A 47 -2.47 -3.92 10.76
N ASN A 48 -3.04 -3.42 9.70
CA ASN A 48 -3.46 -4.19 8.53
C ASN A 48 -3.32 -3.31 7.27
N SER A 49 -3.57 -3.88 6.10
CA SER A 49 -3.42 -3.13 4.84
C SER A 49 -4.26 -1.84 4.80
N HIS A 50 -5.44 -1.80 5.41
CA HIS A 50 -6.28 -0.61 5.43
C HIS A 50 -5.75 0.47 6.37
N THR A 51 -5.43 0.10 7.62
CA THR A 51 -4.91 1.07 8.61
C THR A 51 -3.57 1.66 8.17
N MET A 52 -2.64 0.83 7.69
CA MET A 52 -1.36 1.28 7.17
C MET A 52 -1.50 2.18 5.93
N GLY A 53 -2.44 1.84 5.04
CA GLY A 53 -2.75 2.67 3.89
C GLY A 53 -3.29 4.05 4.28
N VAL A 54 -4.21 4.12 5.26
CA VAL A 54 -4.72 5.40 5.80
C VAL A 54 -3.60 6.23 6.43
N GLU A 55 -2.67 5.62 7.18
CA GLU A 55 -1.51 6.34 7.71
C GLU A 55 -0.61 6.91 6.59
N ALA A 56 -0.45 6.19 5.48
CA ALA A 56 0.26 6.72 4.31
C ALA A 56 -0.48 7.91 3.66
N VAL A 57 -1.82 7.89 3.64
CA VAL A 57 -2.63 9.02 3.17
C VAL A 57 -2.46 10.24 4.08
N LYS A 58 -2.48 10.06 5.41
CA LYS A 58 -2.19 11.15 6.37
C LYS A 58 -0.83 11.78 6.08
N ALA A 59 0.21 10.95 5.96
CA ALA A 59 1.56 11.41 5.65
C ALA A 59 1.69 12.09 4.28
N LEU A 60 0.79 11.82 3.34
CA LEU A 60 0.68 12.55 2.08
C LEU A 60 0.04 13.92 2.31
N LEU A 61 -1.09 13.98 3.02
CA LEU A 61 -1.84 15.23 3.26
C LEU A 61 -0.99 16.26 4.01
N ASP A 62 -0.13 15.83 4.94
CA ASP A 62 0.80 16.70 5.66
C ASP A 62 1.84 17.39 4.75
N LYS A 63 1.98 16.93 3.49
CA LYS A 63 2.96 17.43 2.52
C LYS A 63 2.34 18.27 1.40
N ILE A 64 1.02 18.33 1.32
CA ILE A 64 0.32 19.01 0.23
C ILE A 64 -0.65 20.05 0.77
N GLU A 65 -0.85 21.12 0.00
CA GLU A 65 -1.84 22.17 0.31
C GLU A 65 -3.19 21.92 -0.38
N ILE A 66 -3.32 20.81 -1.12
CA ILE A 66 -4.56 20.46 -1.81
C ILE A 66 -5.56 19.93 -0.78
N PRO A 67 -6.73 20.51 -0.63
CA PRO A 67 -7.75 19.98 0.28
C PRO A 67 -8.26 18.63 -0.21
N ALA A 68 -8.57 17.73 0.70
CA ALA A 68 -9.09 16.39 0.38
C ALA A 68 -10.35 16.45 -0.51
N SER A 69 -11.19 17.47 -0.34
CA SER A 69 -12.40 17.69 -1.14
C SER A 69 -12.15 17.95 -2.64
N GLU A 70 -10.92 18.21 -3.05
CA GLU A 70 -10.56 18.33 -4.46
C GLU A 70 -10.18 17.01 -5.13
N ILE A 71 -10.03 15.93 -4.34
CA ILE A 71 -9.84 14.58 -4.86
C ILE A 71 -11.16 14.10 -5.44
N ASP A 72 -11.17 13.71 -6.70
CA ASP A 72 -12.36 13.30 -7.45
C ASP A 72 -12.33 11.83 -7.93
N LEU A 73 -11.28 11.08 -7.54
CA LEU A 73 -11.13 9.65 -7.78
C LEU A 73 -10.19 9.03 -6.73
N ILE A 74 -10.55 7.86 -6.19
CA ILE A 74 -9.64 7.04 -5.40
C ILE A 74 -9.44 5.68 -6.07
N VAL A 75 -8.19 5.28 -6.27
CA VAL A 75 -7.84 3.93 -6.73
C VAL A 75 -7.00 3.25 -5.65
N GLY A 76 -7.57 2.22 -5.02
CA GLY A 76 -6.90 1.38 -4.03
C GLY A 76 -6.36 0.10 -4.66
N ALA A 77 -5.10 -0.22 -4.40
CA ALA A 77 -4.45 -1.40 -4.95
C ALA A 77 -3.82 -2.25 -3.83
N THR A 78 -4.31 -3.47 -3.66
CA THR A 78 -3.78 -4.44 -2.67
C THR A 78 -4.20 -5.85 -3.04
N TYR A 79 -3.35 -6.84 -2.78
CA TYR A 79 -3.69 -8.26 -2.83
C TYR A 79 -3.80 -8.90 -1.43
N THR A 80 -3.46 -8.13 -0.38
CA THR A 80 -3.61 -8.52 1.03
C THR A 80 -4.71 -7.70 1.72
N SER A 81 -5.87 -7.55 1.05
CA SER A 81 -6.96 -6.74 1.57
C SER A 81 -7.43 -7.26 2.93
N TYR A 82 -7.48 -6.37 3.92
CA TYR A 82 -8.02 -6.71 5.24
C TYR A 82 -9.51 -7.05 5.19
N ASP A 83 -10.27 -6.32 4.37
CA ASP A 83 -11.68 -6.56 4.10
C ASP A 83 -11.90 -6.50 2.58
N THR A 84 -12.71 -7.41 2.05
CA THR A 84 -13.00 -7.51 0.62
C THR A 84 -14.26 -6.74 0.20
N ILE A 85 -15.09 -6.34 1.16
CA ILE A 85 -16.31 -5.55 0.93
C ILE A 85 -16.00 -4.07 1.12
N VAL A 86 -15.48 -3.71 2.31
CA VAL A 86 -14.95 -2.36 2.58
C VAL A 86 -13.48 -2.36 2.21
N THR A 87 -13.17 -2.12 0.95
CA THR A 87 -11.80 -2.23 0.42
C THR A 87 -10.88 -1.09 0.88
N LEU A 88 -9.58 -1.20 0.57
CA LEU A 88 -8.59 -0.15 0.85
C LEU A 88 -9.01 1.24 0.33
N ALA A 89 -9.61 1.30 -0.88
CA ALA A 89 -10.10 2.55 -1.46
C ALA A 89 -11.25 3.15 -0.64
N HIS A 90 -12.17 2.31 -0.14
CA HIS A 90 -13.26 2.76 0.74
C HIS A 90 -12.74 3.22 2.11
N ALA A 91 -11.72 2.56 2.66
CA ALA A 91 -11.09 2.98 3.91
C ALA A 91 -10.47 4.40 3.78
N ALA A 92 -9.80 4.68 2.66
CA ALA A 92 -9.27 6.01 2.35
C ALA A 92 -10.39 7.03 2.13
N GLN A 93 -11.45 6.68 1.39
CA GLN A 93 -12.62 7.53 1.16
C GLN A 93 -13.29 7.94 2.47
N HIS A 94 -13.51 6.97 3.35
CA HIS A 94 -14.10 7.22 4.67
C HIS A 94 -13.22 8.15 5.53
N PHE A 95 -11.92 7.89 5.56
CA PHE A 95 -10.97 8.75 6.29
C PHE A 95 -10.96 10.20 5.76
N LEU A 96 -11.06 10.39 4.45
CA LEU A 96 -11.07 11.69 3.80
C LEU A 96 -12.43 12.41 3.89
N GLU A 97 -13.48 11.75 4.32
CA GLU A 97 -14.86 12.26 4.41
C GLU A 97 -15.41 12.77 3.04
N ILE A 98 -15.08 12.08 1.94
CA ILE A 98 -15.50 12.45 0.58
C ILE A 98 -16.39 11.36 -0.06
N PRO A 99 -17.65 11.18 0.40
CA PRO A 99 -18.49 10.01 0.08
C PRO A 99 -18.90 9.89 -1.40
N ASP A 100 -18.99 10.99 -2.12
CA ASP A 100 -19.67 11.05 -3.43
C ASP A 100 -18.72 10.97 -4.64
N ILE A 101 -17.52 10.36 -4.47
CA ILE A 101 -16.56 10.18 -5.56
C ILE A 101 -16.42 8.71 -5.95
N PRO A 102 -16.04 8.41 -7.21
CA PRO A 102 -15.71 7.05 -7.61
C PRO A 102 -14.56 6.46 -6.82
N VAL A 103 -14.71 5.20 -6.42
CA VAL A 103 -13.64 4.39 -5.86
C VAL A 103 -13.45 3.13 -6.71
N VAL A 104 -12.20 2.78 -6.99
CA VAL A 104 -11.82 1.60 -7.75
C VAL A 104 -10.84 0.77 -6.94
N THR A 105 -11.04 -0.55 -6.91
CA THR A 105 -10.12 -1.47 -6.24
C THR A 105 -9.47 -2.39 -7.26
N ILE A 106 -8.16 -2.57 -7.15
CA ILE A 106 -7.35 -3.39 -8.03
C ILE A 106 -6.59 -4.42 -7.20
N SER A 107 -6.57 -5.65 -7.66
CA SER A 107 -5.76 -6.72 -7.09
C SER A 107 -5.07 -7.47 -8.23
N SER A 108 -3.81 -7.14 -8.48
CA SER A 108 -2.97 -7.77 -9.51
C SER A 108 -1.52 -7.95 -9.02
N ALA A 109 -1.39 -8.33 -7.75
CA ALA A 109 -0.10 -8.58 -7.09
C ALA A 109 0.90 -7.43 -7.31
N CYS A 110 2.13 -7.72 -7.68
CA CYS A 110 3.21 -6.72 -7.84
C CYS A 110 2.94 -5.67 -8.94
N SER A 111 2.03 -5.92 -9.86
CA SER A 111 1.65 -4.97 -10.94
C SER A 111 0.49 -4.03 -10.56
N SER A 112 -0.08 -4.17 -9.36
CA SER A 112 -1.28 -3.43 -8.95
C SER A 112 -1.11 -1.90 -9.05
N LEU A 113 0.05 -1.37 -8.68
CA LEU A 113 0.32 0.08 -8.80
C LEU A 113 0.30 0.56 -10.25
N LEU A 114 0.91 -0.19 -11.17
CA LEU A 114 0.94 0.19 -12.59
C LEU A 114 -0.47 0.16 -13.19
N ASN A 115 -1.25 -0.88 -12.88
CA ASN A 115 -2.63 -0.97 -13.32
C ASN A 115 -3.51 0.14 -12.72
N ALA A 116 -3.24 0.56 -11.47
CA ALA A 116 -3.94 1.68 -10.85
C ALA A 116 -3.64 3.00 -11.59
N ILE A 117 -2.40 3.20 -12.00
CA ILE A 117 -2.01 4.36 -12.81
C ILE A 117 -2.72 4.36 -14.16
N GLU A 118 -2.80 3.22 -14.86
CA GLU A 118 -3.53 3.10 -16.13
C GLU A 118 -5.02 3.41 -15.98
N VAL A 119 -5.64 2.96 -14.88
CA VAL A 119 -7.04 3.30 -14.56
C VAL A 119 -7.21 4.81 -14.39
N VAL A 120 -6.32 5.46 -13.63
CA VAL A 120 -6.33 6.93 -13.46
C VAL A 120 -6.18 7.66 -14.80
N GLU A 121 -5.24 7.23 -15.64
CA GLU A 121 -5.06 7.80 -16.97
C GLU A 121 -6.32 7.68 -17.83
N GLY A 122 -7.01 6.54 -17.76
CA GLY A 122 -8.28 6.32 -18.41
C GLY A 122 -9.37 7.29 -17.94
N TYR A 123 -9.51 7.50 -16.63
CA TYR A 123 -10.46 8.47 -16.07
C TYR A 123 -10.15 9.90 -16.50
N PHE A 124 -8.87 10.29 -16.50
CA PHE A 124 -8.43 11.62 -16.95
C PHE A 124 -8.68 11.81 -18.44
N ALA A 125 -8.37 10.83 -19.28
CA ALA A 125 -8.61 10.88 -20.72
C ALA A 125 -10.10 11.02 -21.07
N MET A 126 -10.99 10.43 -20.25
CA MET A 126 -12.44 10.54 -20.39
C MET A 126 -13.02 11.82 -19.77
N ASN A 127 -12.21 12.70 -19.18
CA ASN A 127 -12.64 13.87 -18.40
C ASN A 127 -13.60 13.53 -17.25
N LYS A 128 -13.43 12.35 -16.63
CA LYS A 128 -14.23 11.88 -15.49
C LYS A 128 -13.57 12.14 -14.13
N ALA A 129 -12.30 12.48 -14.14
CA ALA A 129 -11.54 12.91 -12.98
C ALA A 129 -10.41 13.86 -13.40
N THR A 130 -9.91 14.64 -12.45
CA THR A 130 -8.82 15.59 -12.63
C THR A 130 -7.74 15.45 -11.55
N LYS A 131 -8.12 14.99 -10.36
CA LYS A 131 -7.23 14.74 -9.22
C LYS A 131 -7.54 13.39 -8.61
N ALA A 132 -6.59 12.46 -8.71
CA ALA A 132 -6.76 11.12 -8.19
C ALA A 132 -5.80 10.84 -7.02
N LEU A 133 -6.31 10.15 -6.00
CA LEU A 133 -5.50 9.48 -4.99
C LEU A 133 -5.29 8.03 -5.42
N VAL A 134 -4.03 7.62 -5.60
CA VAL A 134 -3.66 6.22 -5.73
C VAL A 134 -3.07 5.75 -4.42
N ILE A 135 -3.62 4.72 -3.83
CA ILE A 135 -3.18 4.15 -2.56
C ILE A 135 -2.83 2.68 -2.73
N THR A 136 -1.61 2.29 -2.35
CA THR A 136 -1.18 0.90 -2.30
C THR A 136 -0.76 0.53 -0.90
N SER A 137 -1.19 -0.61 -0.40
CA SER A 137 -0.81 -1.06 0.94
C SER A 137 -0.86 -2.58 1.03
N GLU A 138 0.21 -3.17 1.54
CA GLU A 138 0.33 -4.62 1.67
C GLU A 138 0.70 -5.03 3.10
N HIS A 139 0.06 -6.09 3.59
CA HIS A 139 0.32 -6.71 4.88
C HIS A 139 0.87 -8.13 4.70
N ASN A 140 1.98 -8.27 3.99
CA ASN A 140 2.57 -9.58 3.67
C ASN A 140 2.93 -10.39 4.92
N THR A 141 3.39 -9.73 6.00
CA THR A 141 3.77 -10.40 7.25
C THR A 141 2.63 -11.15 7.94
N GLY A 142 1.38 -10.91 7.55
CA GLY A 142 0.22 -11.66 8.03
C GLY A 142 -0.11 -12.93 7.22
N TYR A 143 0.54 -13.13 6.07
CA TYR A 143 0.17 -14.16 5.10
C TYR A 143 1.26 -15.19 4.80
N TYR A 144 2.54 -14.88 5.06
CA TYR A 144 3.62 -15.82 4.79
C TYR A 144 4.02 -16.61 6.06
N ASN A 145 4.58 -17.79 5.83
CA ASN A 145 5.15 -18.61 6.88
C ASN A 145 6.63 -18.26 7.07
N GLU A 146 6.99 -17.64 8.20
CA GLU A 146 8.37 -17.20 8.49
C GLU A 146 9.38 -18.38 8.56
N THR A 147 8.93 -19.62 8.71
CA THR A 147 9.80 -20.81 8.73
C THR A 147 10.03 -21.39 7.33
N ASP A 148 9.27 -20.94 6.32
CA ASP A 148 9.43 -21.39 4.95
C ASP A 148 10.59 -20.63 4.27
N THR A 149 11.45 -21.37 3.57
CA THR A 149 12.60 -20.80 2.84
C THR A 149 12.23 -20.32 1.43
N VAL A 150 10.99 -20.53 1.00
CA VAL A 150 10.50 -20.26 -0.36
C VAL A 150 9.48 -19.12 -0.42
N SER A 151 8.83 -18.81 0.70
CA SER A 151 7.80 -17.76 0.79
C SER A 151 8.34 -16.39 1.18
#